data_31634c14e2e4b63cebc0619a75646002
#
_entry.id   31634c14e2e4b63cebc0619a75646002
#
_cell.length_a   1.000
_cell.length_b   1.000
_cell.length_c   1.000
_cell.angle_alpha   90.00
_cell.angle_beta   90.00
_cell.angle_gamma   90.00
#
_symmetry.space_group_name_H-M   'P 1'
#
loop_
_entity.id
_entity.type
_entity.pdbx_description
1 polymer ?
#
loop_
_entity_poly.entity_id
_entity_poly.type
_entity_poly.pdbx_seq_one_letter_code
_entity_poly.pdbx_strand_id
1 'polypeptide(L)'
;GSEGLERRTVKNAQPAVRKALDRASSYLGLASLSVLIVAGAGIFLAALFYAREQSSAAAVMRCLGASHRRILGTFVFRMALVAFVASLLGALLGYIGQTYLASLAESRLGFALPSATIWPLATGVAVGLIAATGFGLTPLLKLPKVSVLGLLRQEQTVAPPSAWLSIGLVFLTTGGLVLWEAKDPVLALWVLGLTIALVIGLTVAGWAALRAIGQIRLSSPTKRYVLSSLARRAGTGTVQVLAFGLGITALLMVTVMRSDLLESWMGSIPPGTPNRFLINIQPGEGKAVNEFLTAEKLSSRGMFPMTRGRWIRHNGRDVNTGAYTTGRASGERATRGFNLTSTAALPSGNRVVEGSWWMQEQYGEKLLSLERDFASELGIRLGDDLTFSIAGTEVTGRVVNLREVAWDSFEVNFFVIASPGLLEGQPRTYITSFFMPPGNTQTPGRLLERFPSVTMFDVEALLRQVRSIIRQVSVAVQYVFLFTLLAGVATLIAAVQGGAVERSRDAAVLRALGSSTRRLWLVQFCEYTLLGGIAGLLAAGCSVLSASILASEVFGFVLTPGWSVWVFGFAGGAVGIGTVGALVIVGVVRRAPLRSLAR
;
A
#
# COMPACT_ATOMS: atom_id res chain seq x y z
N GLY A 1 4.22 -32.70 34.51
CA GLY A 1 3.01 -32.01 34.12
C GLY A 1 3.28 -30.68 33.44
N SER A 2 3.90 -30.67 32.24
CA SER A 2 4.17 -29.42 31.46
C SER A 2 3.50 -29.47 30.07
N GLU A 3 2.36 -30.13 29.97
CA GLU A 3 1.55 -30.22 28.74
C GLU A 3 0.32 -29.36 28.88
N GLY A 4 0.43 -28.07 28.54
CA GLY A 4 -0.76 -27.19 28.56
C GLY A 4 -0.52 -25.72 28.21
N LEU A 5 0.70 -25.30 27.95
CA LEU A 5 0.98 -23.97 27.49
C LEU A 5 1.01 -23.95 25.95
N GLU A 6 -0.17 -23.94 25.32
CA GLU A 6 -0.29 -23.55 23.91
C GLU A 6 0.26 -22.14 23.74
N ARG A 7 1.38 -22.04 23.02
CA ARG A 7 1.86 -20.74 22.52
C ARG A 7 0.79 -20.18 21.57
N ARG A 8 -0.12 -19.38 22.09
CA ARG A 8 -1.01 -18.57 21.25
C ARG A 8 -0.16 -17.52 20.55
N THR A 9 0.29 -17.84 19.35
CA THR A 9 0.92 -16.85 18.48
C THR A 9 -0.12 -15.80 18.10
N VAL A 10 0.34 -14.58 17.81
CA VAL A 10 -0.50 -13.46 17.33
C VAL A 10 -1.37 -13.87 16.12
N LYS A 11 -0.97 -14.89 15.37
CA LYS A 11 -1.75 -15.51 14.28
C LYS A 11 -3.06 -16.18 14.72
N ASN A 12 -3.23 -16.50 15.99
CA ASN A 12 -4.47 -17.07 16.57
C ASN A 12 -5.32 -16.02 17.26
N ALA A 13 -4.98 -14.74 17.10
CA ALA A 13 -5.77 -13.60 17.58
C ALA A 13 -7.12 -13.53 16.83
N GLN A 14 -8.06 -12.79 17.42
CA GLN A 14 -9.40 -12.57 16.85
C GLN A 14 -9.33 -12.21 15.36
N PRO A 15 -10.26 -12.69 14.51
CA PRO A 15 -10.23 -12.50 13.05
C PRO A 15 -10.06 -11.04 12.61
N ALA A 16 -10.63 -10.09 13.35
CA ALA A 16 -10.51 -8.66 13.09
C ALA A 16 -9.07 -8.15 13.25
N VAL A 17 -8.36 -8.56 14.29
CA VAL A 17 -6.96 -8.18 14.53
C VAL A 17 -6.05 -8.78 13.48
N ARG A 18 -6.29 -10.02 13.07
CA ARG A 18 -5.54 -10.70 12.01
C ARG A 18 -5.71 -9.97 10.68
N LYS A 19 -6.93 -9.69 10.25
CA LYS A 19 -7.20 -8.92 9.01
C LYS A 19 -6.53 -7.55 9.04
N ALA A 20 -6.51 -6.89 10.19
CA ALA A 20 -5.84 -5.62 10.37
C ALA A 20 -4.32 -5.70 10.20
N LEU A 21 -3.68 -6.70 10.81
CA LEU A 21 -2.24 -6.93 10.69
C LEU A 21 -1.85 -7.36 9.28
N ASP A 22 -2.63 -8.20 8.63
CA ASP A 22 -2.39 -8.64 7.24
C ASP A 22 -2.48 -7.43 6.29
N ARG A 23 -3.50 -6.57 6.41
CA ARG A 23 -3.60 -5.32 5.64
C ARG A 23 -2.43 -4.37 5.91
N ALA A 24 -2.03 -4.21 7.18
CA ALA A 24 -0.88 -3.38 7.54
C ALA A 24 0.41 -3.91 6.92
N SER A 25 0.63 -5.23 6.94
CA SER A 25 1.81 -5.85 6.32
C SER A 25 1.82 -5.71 4.80
N SER A 26 0.68 -5.86 4.13
CA SER A 26 0.54 -5.65 2.69
C SER A 26 0.79 -4.19 2.30
N TYR A 27 0.29 -3.23 3.12
CA TYR A 27 0.54 -1.81 2.91
C TYR A 27 2.03 -1.44 3.06
N LEU A 28 2.70 -1.96 4.10
CA LEU A 28 4.14 -1.76 4.28
C LEU A 28 4.94 -2.37 3.13
N GLY A 29 4.53 -3.55 2.64
CA GLY A 29 5.09 -4.18 1.45
C GLY A 29 4.93 -3.31 0.20
N LEU A 30 3.75 -2.76 -0.04
CA LEU A 30 3.49 -1.84 -1.15
C LEU A 30 4.36 -0.58 -1.08
N ALA A 31 4.48 0.01 0.11
CA ALA A 31 5.31 1.19 0.33
C ALA A 31 6.80 0.88 0.06
N SER A 32 7.31 -0.27 0.53
CA SER A 32 8.67 -0.76 0.27
C SER A 32 8.93 -0.96 -1.24
N LEU A 33 8.00 -1.61 -1.95
CA LEU A 33 8.09 -1.80 -3.39
C LEU A 33 8.09 -0.47 -4.16
N SER A 34 7.30 0.50 -3.71
CA SER A 34 7.26 1.85 -4.30
C SER A 34 8.61 2.57 -4.15
N VAL A 35 9.25 2.47 -2.98
CA VAL A 35 10.61 3.02 -2.75
C VAL A 35 11.61 2.37 -3.69
N LEU A 36 11.54 1.05 -3.84
CA LEU A 36 12.45 0.29 -4.72
C LEU A 36 12.35 0.76 -6.18
N ILE A 37 11.14 0.96 -6.69
CA ILE A 37 10.89 1.43 -8.06
C ILE A 37 11.45 2.84 -8.26
N VAL A 38 11.20 3.76 -7.32
CA VAL A 38 11.71 5.14 -7.38
C VAL A 38 13.23 5.17 -7.29
N ALA A 39 13.80 4.41 -6.37
CA ALA A 39 15.25 4.30 -6.22
C ALA A 39 15.89 3.70 -7.50
N GLY A 40 15.27 2.68 -8.09
CA GLY A 40 15.70 2.08 -9.35
C GLY A 40 15.73 3.09 -10.49
N ALA A 41 14.69 3.91 -10.63
CA ALA A 41 14.66 5.00 -11.61
C ALA A 41 15.76 6.04 -11.34
N GLY A 42 16.01 6.41 -10.09
CA GLY A 42 17.09 7.31 -9.69
C GLY A 42 18.47 6.75 -10.03
N ILE A 43 18.71 5.49 -9.70
CA ILE A 43 19.97 4.79 -10.03
C ILE A 43 20.19 4.75 -11.55
N PHE A 44 19.14 4.41 -12.32
CA PHE A 44 19.21 4.38 -13.77
C PHE A 44 19.60 5.75 -14.36
N LEU A 45 18.97 6.82 -13.88
CA LEU A 45 19.26 8.19 -14.32
C LEU A 45 20.68 8.64 -13.94
N ALA A 46 21.10 8.37 -12.71
CA ALA A 46 22.44 8.67 -12.24
C ALA A 46 23.49 7.92 -13.07
N ALA A 47 23.25 6.65 -13.37
CA ALA A 47 24.12 5.85 -14.20
C ALA A 47 24.13 6.32 -15.67
N LEU A 48 23.00 6.78 -16.20
CA LEU A 48 22.90 7.38 -17.53
C LEU A 48 23.72 8.67 -17.63
N PHE A 49 23.62 9.53 -16.61
CA PHE A 49 24.44 10.73 -16.51
C PHE A 49 25.93 10.40 -16.39
N TYR A 50 26.28 9.49 -15.49
CA TYR A 50 27.66 9.03 -15.33
C TYR A 50 28.25 8.46 -16.64
N ALA A 51 27.48 7.63 -17.36
CA ALA A 51 27.90 7.08 -18.65
C ALA A 51 28.14 8.18 -19.69
N ARG A 52 27.30 9.21 -19.74
CA ARG A 52 27.49 10.36 -20.64
C ARG A 52 28.75 11.15 -20.28
N GLU A 53 28.99 11.42 -19.03
CA GLU A 53 30.17 12.15 -18.57
C GLU A 53 31.47 11.40 -18.83
N GLN A 54 31.46 10.07 -18.68
CA GLN A 54 32.62 9.22 -18.89
C GLN A 54 32.83 8.80 -20.35
N SER A 55 31.97 9.23 -21.27
CA SER A 55 32.06 8.85 -22.70
C SER A 55 33.37 9.30 -23.35
N SER A 56 33.89 10.48 -23.02
CA SER A 56 35.18 11.00 -23.50
C SER A 56 36.36 10.17 -22.97
N ALA A 57 36.34 9.84 -21.68
CA ALA A 57 37.38 8.99 -21.10
C ALA A 57 37.39 7.57 -21.72
N ALA A 58 36.19 7.00 -21.96
CA ALA A 58 36.06 5.72 -22.64
C ALA A 58 36.61 5.76 -24.11
N ALA A 59 36.34 6.85 -24.83
CA ALA A 59 36.88 7.04 -26.18
C ALA A 59 38.40 7.16 -26.19
N VAL A 60 39.00 7.93 -25.25
CA VAL A 60 40.46 8.01 -25.11
C VAL A 60 41.07 6.64 -24.79
N MET A 61 40.48 5.89 -23.85
CA MET A 61 40.95 4.51 -23.57
C MET A 61 40.88 3.62 -24.79
N ARG A 62 39.88 3.78 -25.66
CA ARG A 62 39.75 3.05 -26.93
C ARG A 62 40.80 3.47 -27.94
N CYS A 63 41.13 4.74 -28.06
CA CYS A 63 42.24 5.24 -28.90
C CYS A 63 43.56 4.66 -28.47
N LEU A 64 43.77 4.44 -27.17
CA LEU A 64 44.96 3.81 -26.59
C LEU A 64 44.96 2.29 -26.70
N GLY A 65 44.01 1.67 -27.45
CA GLY A 65 43.96 0.23 -27.70
C GLY A 65 43.26 -0.61 -26.61
N ALA A 66 42.56 0.00 -25.67
CA ALA A 66 41.84 -0.76 -24.63
C ALA A 66 40.67 -1.58 -25.23
N SER A 67 40.62 -2.87 -24.88
CA SER A 67 39.55 -3.75 -25.33
C SER A 67 38.18 -3.37 -24.69
N HIS A 68 37.07 -3.72 -25.38
CA HIS A 68 35.69 -3.51 -24.91
C HIS A 68 35.47 -4.03 -23.50
N ARG A 69 36.00 -5.23 -23.19
CA ARG A 69 35.87 -5.86 -21.87
C ARG A 69 36.62 -5.08 -20.79
N ARG A 70 37.79 -4.53 -21.11
CA ARG A 70 38.61 -3.75 -20.17
C ARG A 70 37.94 -2.41 -19.84
N ILE A 71 37.40 -1.71 -20.86
CA ILE A 71 36.65 -0.45 -20.68
C ILE A 71 35.40 -0.70 -19.79
N LEU A 72 34.55 -1.67 -20.18
CA LEU A 72 33.34 -1.99 -19.43
C LEU A 72 33.67 -2.41 -17.99
N GLY A 73 34.66 -3.32 -17.82
CA GLY A 73 35.06 -3.79 -16.48
C GLY A 73 35.51 -2.68 -15.56
N THR A 74 36.27 -1.70 -16.06
CA THR A 74 36.72 -0.55 -15.27
C THR A 74 35.58 0.29 -14.77
N PHE A 75 34.60 0.61 -15.64
CA PHE A 75 33.46 1.45 -15.24
C PHE A 75 32.46 0.69 -14.37
N VAL A 76 32.20 -0.60 -14.64
CA VAL A 76 31.37 -1.45 -13.79
C VAL A 76 31.99 -1.62 -12.40
N PHE A 77 33.31 -1.85 -12.31
CA PHE A 77 34.00 -1.96 -11.03
C PHE A 77 33.88 -0.67 -10.19
N ARG A 78 34.12 0.50 -10.84
CA ARG A 78 33.94 1.80 -10.16
C ARG A 78 32.51 2.00 -9.66
N MET A 79 31.54 1.67 -10.49
CA MET A 79 30.13 1.77 -10.11
C MET A 79 29.77 0.80 -8.98
N ALA A 80 30.27 -0.44 -9.03
CA ALA A 80 30.04 -1.44 -7.99
C ALA A 80 30.65 -1.03 -6.63
N LEU A 81 31.82 -0.39 -6.65
CA LEU A 81 32.45 0.14 -5.44
C LEU A 81 31.60 1.25 -4.80
N VAL A 82 31.13 2.22 -5.59
CA VAL A 82 30.24 3.28 -5.12
C VAL A 82 28.93 2.70 -4.62
N ALA A 83 28.35 1.74 -5.36
CA ALA A 83 27.12 1.06 -4.97
C ALA A 83 27.28 0.30 -3.65
N PHE A 84 28.42 -0.37 -3.44
CA PHE A 84 28.69 -1.08 -2.18
C PHE A 84 28.73 -0.12 -0.98
N VAL A 85 29.47 0.97 -1.09
CA VAL A 85 29.57 1.98 -0.04
C VAL A 85 28.19 2.61 0.23
N ALA A 86 27.46 2.99 -0.83
CA ALA A 86 26.12 3.57 -0.72
C ALA A 86 25.11 2.58 -0.09
N SER A 87 25.16 1.31 -0.48
CA SER A 87 24.29 0.26 0.07
C SER A 87 24.59 0.00 1.55
N LEU A 88 25.86 0.02 1.94
CA LEU A 88 26.28 -0.12 3.34
C LEU A 88 25.77 1.05 4.19
N LEU A 89 25.93 2.28 3.70
CA LEU A 89 25.42 3.48 4.39
C LEU A 89 23.89 3.45 4.47
N GLY A 90 23.21 3.08 3.40
CA GLY A 90 21.75 2.95 3.37
C GLY A 90 21.24 1.87 4.34
N ALA A 91 21.90 0.72 4.37
CA ALA A 91 21.55 -0.37 5.30
C ALA A 91 21.77 0.06 6.76
N LEU A 92 22.86 0.79 7.06
CA LEU A 92 23.14 1.33 8.38
C LEU A 92 22.09 2.35 8.83
N LEU A 93 21.70 3.27 7.93
CA LEU A 93 20.62 4.24 8.21
C LEU A 93 19.29 3.53 8.42
N GLY A 94 19.01 2.49 7.63
CA GLY A 94 17.82 1.65 7.80
C GLY A 94 17.81 0.93 9.16
N TYR A 95 18.95 0.39 9.58
CA TYR A 95 19.11 -0.27 10.88
C TYR A 95 18.90 0.70 12.05
N ILE A 96 19.48 1.92 11.96
CA ILE A 96 19.25 2.98 12.96
C ILE A 96 17.76 3.37 13.01
N GLY A 97 17.11 3.53 11.85
CA GLY A 97 15.68 3.80 11.78
C GLY A 97 14.83 2.68 12.40
N GLN A 98 15.17 1.43 12.14
CA GLN A 98 14.50 0.26 12.71
C GLN A 98 14.65 0.20 14.25
N THR A 99 15.85 0.43 14.79
CA THR A 99 16.09 0.43 16.24
C THR A 99 15.35 1.56 16.94
N TYR A 100 15.30 2.75 16.31
CA TYR A 100 14.53 3.88 16.83
C TYR A 100 13.02 3.58 16.84
N LEU A 101 12.48 2.99 15.76
CA LEU A 101 11.07 2.59 15.69
C LEU A 101 10.74 1.49 16.73
N ALA A 102 11.65 0.53 16.92
CA ALA A 102 11.48 -0.51 17.92
C ALA A 102 11.42 0.08 19.33
N SER A 103 12.33 0.99 19.69
CA SER A 103 12.34 1.66 21.00
C SER A 103 11.07 2.50 21.24
N LEU A 104 10.57 3.16 20.19
CA LEU A 104 9.32 3.92 20.26
C LEU A 104 8.10 3.00 20.46
N ALA A 105 8.12 1.81 19.84
CA ALA A 105 7.09 0.80 20.01
C ALA A 105 7.14 0.18 21.41
N GLU A 106 8.31 -0.19 21.91
CA GLU A 106 8.51 -0.73 23.27
C GLU A 106 8.00 0.21 24.35
N SER A 107 8.32 1.51 24.24
CA SER A 107 7.86 2.53 25.20
C SER A 107 6.34 2.65 25.27
N ARG A 108 5.62 2.23 24.22
CA ARG A 108 4.16 2.30 24.11
C ARG A 108 3.45 0.99 24.38
N LEU A 109 4.09 -0.15 24.07
CA LEU A 109 3.52 -1.49 24.22
C LEU A 109 3.73 -2.07 25.63
N GLY A 110 4.74 -1.56 26.38
CA GLY A 110 5.06 -2.05 27.71
C GLY A 110 5.71 -3.44 27.75
N PHE A 111 6.14 -3.99 26.60
CA PHE A 111 6.92 -5.22 26.53
C PHE A 111 8.10 -5.06 25.56
N ALA A 112 9.21 -5.70 25.86
CA ALA A 112 10.40 -5.67 25.03
C ALA A 112 10.17 -6.42 23.70
N LEU A 113 10.52 -5.78 22.59
CA LEU A 113 10.53 -6.43 21.28
C LEU A 113 11.81 -7.26 21.11
N PRO A 114 11.78 -8.35 20.32
CA PRO A 114 13.00 -9.10 20.02
C PRO A 114 14.07 -8.19 19.43
N SER A 115 15.32 -8.34 19.87
CA SER A 115 16.44 -7.57 19.36
C SER A 115 16.55 -7.69 17.84
N ALA A 116 16.86 -6.58 17.16
CA ALA A 116 17.02 -6.55 15.71
C ALA A 116 18.15 -7.51 15.29
N THR A 117 17.83 -8.44 14.39
CA THR A 117 18.82 -9.34 13.80
C THR A 117 19.69 -8.60 12.77
N ILE A 118 20.91 -9.12 12.52
CA ILE A 118 21.82 -8.55 11.50
C ILE A 118 21.36 -8.90 10.07
N TRP A 119 20.48 -9.88 9.92
CA TRP A 119 20.03 -10.37 8.62
C TRP A 119 19.40 -9.28 7.72
N PRO A 120 18.54 -8.37 8.17
CA PRO A 120 18.03 -7.25 7.36
C PRO A 120 19.11 -6.32 6.84
N LEU A 121 20.22 -6.17 7.55
CA LEU A 121 21.35 -5.36 7.08
C LEU A 121 22.03 -6.03 5.88
N ALA A 122 22.28 -7.33 5.95
CA ALA A 122 22.86 -8.10 4.85
C ALA A 122 21.95 -8.12 3.61
N THR A 123 20.64 -8.34 3.80
CA THR A 123 19.67 -8.30 2.70
C THR A 123 19.55 -6.89 2.09
N GLY A 124 19.58 -5.83 2.90
CA GLY A 124 19.56 -4.45 2.42
C GLY A 124 20.77 -4.12 1.53
N VAL A 125 21.98 -4.56 1.92
CA VAL A 125 23.18 -4.40 1.10
C VAL A 125 23.06 -5.21 -0.19
N ALA A 126 22.58 -6.44 -0.13
CA ALA A 126 22.41 -7.30 -1.31
C ALA A 126 21.40 -6.69 -2.31
N VAL A 127 20.22 -6.25 -1.84
CA VAL A 127 19.21 -5.57 -2.66
C VAL A 127 19.75 -4.30 -3.28
N GLY A 128 20.49 -3.48 -2.50
CA GLY A 128 21.12 -2.26 -3.01
C GLY A 128 22.16 -2.55 -4.12
N LEU A 129 22.99 -3.57 -3.96
CA LEU A 129 23.95 -4.00 -4.98
C LEU A 129 23.27 -4.54 -6.23
N ILE A 130 22.24 -5.38 -6.09
CA ILE A 130 21.47 -5.92 -7.21
C ILE A 130 20.79 -4.78 -7.97
N ALA A 131 20.16 -3.84 -7.25
CA ALA A 131 19.52 -2.67 -7.85
C ALA A 131 20.55 -1.79 -8.59
N ALA A 132 21.66 -1.46 -7.96
CA ALA A 132 22.69 -0.61 -8.56
C ALA A 132 23.32 -1.26 -9.79
N THR A 133 23.63 -2.56 -9.74
CA THR A 133 24.18 -3.29 -10.90
C THR A 133 23.13 -3.47 -11.99
N GLY A 134 21.92 -3.87 -11.67
CA GLY A 134 20.85 -4.12 -12.63
C GLY A 134 20.42 -2.87 -13.38
N PHE A 135 20.08 -1.80 -12.66
CA PHE A 135 19.66 -0.54 -13.28
C PHE A 135 20.84 0.23 -13.88
N GLY A 136 22.01 0.18 -13.25
CA GLY A 136 23.18 0.95 -13.66
C GLY A 136 23.96 0.33 -14.80
N LEU A 137 23.94 -0.99 -14.97
CA LEU A 137 24.68 -1.67 -16.05
C LEU A 137 24.14 -1.27 -17.44
N THR A 138 22.84 -1.08 -17.57
CA THR A 138 22.19 -0.74 -18.85
C THR A 138 22.79 0.49 -19.54
N PRO A 139 22.97 1.66 -18.87
CA PRO A 139 23.65 2.81 -19.48
C PRO A 139 25.14 2.56 -19.75
N LEU A 140 25.82 1.80 -18.90
CA LEU A 140 27.26 1.53 -19.03
C LEU A 140 27.61 0.63 -20.22
N LEU A 141 26.69 -0.27 -20.61
CA LEU A 141 26.87 -1.11 -21.81
C LEU A 141 27.02 -0.29 -23.11
N LYS A 142 26.69 1.01 -23.08
CA LYS A 142 26.87 1.93 -24.21
C LYS A 142 28.29 2.46 -24.34
N LEU A 143 29.04 2.57 -23.24
CA LEU A 143 30.37 3.18 -23.21
C LEU A 143 31.39 2.57 -24.19
N PRO A 144 31.52 1.23 -24.33
CA PRO A 144 32.46 0.66 -25.26
C PRO A 144 32.14 0.89 -26.75
N LYS A 145 30.91 1.30 -27.07
CA LYS A 145 30.42 1.53 -28.44
C LYS A 145 30.54 2.99 -28.89
N VAL A 146 31.09 3.87 -28.06
CA VAL A 146 31.27 5.29 -28.39
C VAL A 146 32.22 5.43 -29.58
N SER A 147 31.79 6.15 -30.63
CA SER A 147 32.59 6.43 -31.81
C SER A 147 33.61 7.52 -31.50
N VAL A 148 34.90 7.22 -31.79
CA VAL A 148 36.00 8.19 -31.67
C VAL A 148 35.83 9.37 -32.62
N LEU A 149 35.35 9.10 -33.85
CA LEU A 149 35.03 10.15 -34.84
C LEU A 149 33.84 11.02 -34.43
N GLY A 150 32.83 10.42 -33.80
CA GLY A 150 31.67 11.15 -33.26
C GLY A 150 32.07 12.12 -32.15
N LEU A 151 33.10 11.76 -31.35
CA LEU A 151 33.64 12.64 -30.31
C LEU A 151 34.36 13.87 -30.92
N LEU A 152 35.16 13.66 -31.98
CA LEU A 152 35.85 14.73 -32.68
C LEU A 152 34.89 15.67 -33.44
N ARG A 153 33.77 15.16 -33.93
CA ARG A 153 32.70 15.96 -34.56
C ARG A 153 31.73 16.59 -33.58
N GLN A 154 31.92 16.42 -32.26
CA GLN A 154 30.97 16.85 -31.22
C GLN A 154 29.52 16.31 -31.40
N GLU A 155 29.33 15.34 -32.28
CA GLU A 155 28.08 14.61 -32.44
C GLU A 155 27.99 13.56 -31.35
N GLN A 156 27.29 13.89 -30.25
CA GLN A 156 27.04 12.94 -29.14
C GLN A 156 25.95 11.93 -29.53
N THR A 157 26.04 11.31 -30.68
CA THR A 157 25.20 10.18 -31.05
C THR A 157 25.75 8.90 -30.42
N VAL A 158 25.41 8.68 -29.15
CA VAL A 158 25.59 7.36 -28.52
C VAL A 158 24.58 6.43 -29.19
N ALA A 159 25.05 5.54 -30.07
CA ALA A 159 24.17 4.55 -30.70
C ALA A 159 23.40 3.77 -29.63
N PRO A 160 22.08 3.61 -29.76
CA PRO A 160 21.33 2.83 -28.80
C PRO A 160 21.87 1.38 -28.82
N PRO A 161 22.14 0.74 -27.66
CA PRO A 161 22.18 -0.71 -27.61
C PRO A 161 20.81 -1.20 -28.06
N SER A 162 20.70 -2.47 -28.46
CA SER A 162 19.37 -3.01 -28.75
C SER A 162 18.45 -2.59 -27.60
N ALA A 163 17.48 -1.72 -27.87
CA ALA A 163 16.62 -1.14 -26.84
C ALA A 163 15.98 -2.26 -25.99
N TRP A 164 15.75 -3.40 -26.62
CA TRP A 164 15.25 -4.63 -26.04
C TRP A 164 16.12 -5.19 -24.91
N LEU A 165 17.45 -5.19 -25.06
CA LEU A 165 18.36 -5.71 -24.03
C LEU A 165 18.38 -4.80 -22.79
N SER A 166 18.30 -3.49 -23.00
CA SER A 166 18.20 -2.50 -21.93
C SER A 166 16.87 -2.61 -21.18
N ILE A 167 15.78 -2.73 -21.92
CA ILE A 167 14.44 -2.90 -21.37
C ILE A 167 14.36 -4.24 -20.62
N GLY A 168 14.83 -5.34 -21.24
CA GLY A 168 14.83 -6.66 -20.63
C GLY A 168 15.61 -6.70 -19.30
N LEU A 169 16.77 -6.06 -19.21
CA LEU A 169 17.57 -6.03 -17.98
C LEU A 169 16.87 -5.24 -16.87
N VAL A 170 16.28 -4.09 -17.19
CA VAL A 170 15.49 -3.29 -16.22
C VAL A 170 14.29 -4.10 -15.72
N PHE A 171 13.56 -4.77 -16.63
CA PHE A 171 12.42 -5.62 -16.25
C PHE A 171 12.83 -6.83 -15.41
N LEU A 172 13.91 -7.49 -15.78
CA LEU A 172 14.44 -8.64 -15.02
C LEU A 172 14.85 -8.21 -13.60
N THR A 173 15.52 -7.06 -13.48
CA THR A 173 15.94 -6.54 -12.17
C THR A 173 14.76 -6.12 -11.34
N THR A 174 13.82 -5.34 -11.91
CA THR A 174 12.61 -4.92 -11.21
C THR A 174 11.75 -6.12 -10.81
N GLY A 175 11.49 -7.03 -11.76
CA GLY A 175 10.71 -8.22 -11.51
C GLY A 175 11.33 -9.14 -10.46
N GLY A 176 12.65 -9.39 -10.56
CA GLY A 176 13.38 -10.20 -9.60
C GLY A 176 13.38 -9.62 -8.19
N LEU A 177 13.57 -8.30 -8.05
CA LEU A 177 13.54 -7.63 -6.76
C LEU A 177 12.12 -7.56 -6.17
N VAL A 178 11.11 -7.29 -7.00
CA VAL A 178 9.70 -7.29 -6.58
C VAL A 178 9.27 -8.67 -6.11
N LEU A 179 9.62 -9.73 -6.83
CA LEU A 179 9.31 -11.11 -6.42
C LEU A 179 10.08 -11.55 -5.18
N TRP A 180 11.31 -11.06 -4.99
CA TRP A 180 12.08 -11.33 -3.78
C TRP A 180 11.47 -10.68 -2.53
N GLU A 181 11.06 -9.41 -2.65
CA GLU A 181 10.54 -8.62 -1.52
C GLU A 181 9.07 -8.91 -1.23
N ALA A 182 8.27 -9.25 -2.24
CA ALA A 182 6.84 -9.48 -2.09
C ALA A 182 6.57 -10.82 -1.38
N LYS A 183 5.93 -10.74 -0.23
CA LYS A 183 5.42 -11.93 0.50
C LYS A 183 4.19 -12.54 -0.18
N ASP A 184 3.47 -11.74 -0.97
CA ASP A 184 2.27 -12.12 -1.70
C ASP A 184 2.53 -12.03 -3.21
N PRO A 185 2.50 -13.15 -3.96
CA PRO A 185 2.73 -13.15 -5.40
C PRO A 185 1.65 -12.40 -6.19
N VAL A 186 0.41 -12.33 -5.69
CA VAL A 186 -0.67 -11.60 -6.35
C VAL A 186 -0.40 -10.09 -6.28
N LEU A 187 -0.02 -9.59 -5.11
CA LEU A 187 0.40 -8.21 -4.92
C LEU A 187 1.60 -7.87 -5.81
N ALA A 188 2.59 -8.77 -5.90
CA ALA A 188 3.76 -8.58 -6.77
C ALA A 188 3.38 -8.39 -8.23
N LEU A 189 2.49 -9.25 -8.76
CA LEU A 189 2.01 -9.16 -10.14
C LEU A 189 1.24 -7.87 -10.42
N TRP A 190 0.36 -7.45 -9.51
CA TRP A 190 -0.35 -6.18 -9.63
C TRP A 190 0.60 -4.99 -9.64
N VAL A 191 1.56 -4.94 -8.71
CA VAL A 191 2.56 -3.85 -8.64
C VAL A 191 3.41 -3.81 -9.90
N LEU A 192 3.84 -4.98 -10.42
CA LEU A 192 4.64 -5.07 -11.64
C LEU A 192 3.85 -4.59 -12.86
N GLY A 193 2.61 -5.08 -13.03
CA GLY A 193 1.72 -4.69 -14.11
C GLY A 193 1.40 -3.20 -14.11
N LEU A 194 1.07 -2.66 -12.94
CA LEU A 194 0.82 -1.23 -12.76
C LEU A 194 2.07 -0.39 -13.02
N THR A 195 3.25 -0.84 -12.61
CA THR A 195 4.52 -0.14 -12.89
C THR A 195 4.78 -0.08 -14.40
N ILE A 196 4.56 -1.16 -15.12
CA ILE A 196 4.70 -1.19 -16.59
C ILE A 196 3.70 -0.21 -17.23
N ALA A 197 2.44 -0.29 -16.86
CA ALA A 197 1.39 0.59 -17.37
C ALA A 197 1.69 2.07 -17.08
N LEU A 198 2.21 2.37 -15.88
CA LEU A 198 2.62 3.69 -15.45
C LEU A 198 3.80 4.23 -16.27
N VAL A 199 4.83 3.42 -16.51
CA VAL A 199 5.98 3.82 -17.34
C VAL A 199 5.53 4.13 -18.77
N ILE A 200 4.69 3.29 -19.36
CA ILE A 200 4.14 3.51 -20.70
C ILE A 200 3.25 4.74 -20.72
N GLY A 201 2.33 4.86 -19.77
CA GLY A 201 1.38 5.98 -19.66
C GLY A 201 2.09 7.32 -19.49
N LEU A 202 3.04 7.42 -18.56
CA LEU A 202 3.83 8.65 -18.35
C LEU A 202 4.69 9.01 -19.56
N THR A 203 5.24 7.98 -20.26
CA THR A 203 6.06 8.22 -21.44
C THR A 203 5.22 8.76 -22.59
N VAL A 204 4.10 8.11 -22.91
CA VAL A 204 3.21 8.50 -24.02
C VAL A 204 2.54 9.84 -23.73
N ALA A 205 1.91 9.96 -22.54
CA ALA A 205 1.22 11.19 -22.15
C ALA A 205 2.19 12.37 -21.98
N GLY A 206 3.37 12.15 -21.42
CA GLY A 206 4.41 13.16 -21.28
C GLY A 206 4.91 13.66 -22.63
N TRP A 207 5.19 12.75 -23.56
CA TRP A 207 5.59 13.11 -24.92
C TRP A 207 4.49 13.88 -25.66
N ALA A 208 3.23 13.41 -25.57
CA ALA A 208 2.10 14.07 -26.18
C ALA A 208 1.86 15.48 -25.60
N ALA A 209 1.92 15.62 -24.27
CA ALA A 209 1.76 16.91 -23.58
C ALA A 209 2.85 17.91 -24.01
N LEU A 210 4.11 17.48 -24.04
CA LEU A 210 5.22 18.35 -24.46
C LEU A 210 5.11 18.77 -25.93
N ARG A 211 4.61 17.92 -26.82
CA ARG A 211 4.34 18.29 -28.21
C ARG A 211 3.15 19.24 -28.35
N ALA A 212 2.07 18.98 -27.63
CA ALA A 212 0.87 19.80 -27.65
C ALA A 212 1.15 21.24 -27.16
N ILE A 213 1.97 21.39 -26.11
CA ILE A 213 2.38 22.70 -25.59
C ILE A 213 3.12 23.54 -26.63
N GLY A 214 3.89 22.91 -27.52
CA GLY A 214 4.58 23.58 -28.61
C GLY A 214 3.65 24.26 -29.65
N GLN A 215 2.38 23.85 -29.71
CA GLN A 215 1.38 24.40 -30.62
C GLN A 215 0.71 25.68 -30.07
N ILE A 216 0.88 25.95 -28.76
CA ILE A 216 0.28 27.09 -28.09
C ILE A 216 1.05 28.36 -28.51
N ARG A 217 0.37 29.28 -29.20
CA ARG A 217 0.92 30.57 -29.62
C ARG A 217 0.65 31.61 -28.52
N LEU A 218 1.72 32.06 -27.86
CA LEU A 218 1.66 33.13 -26.87
C LEU A 218 2.26 34.42 -27.44
N SER A 219 1.72 35.56 -27.05
CA SER A 219 2.16 36.89 -27.50
C SER A 219 3.51 37.33 -26.92
N SER A 220 3.90 36.82 -25.73
CA SER A 220 5.17 37.18 -25.10
C SER A 220 6.35 36.40 -25.69
N PRO A 221 7.43 37.05 -26.14
CA PRO A 221 8.61 36.34 -26.70
C PRO A 221 9.25 35.35 -25.76
N THR A 222 9.37 35.71 -24.48
CA THR A 222 9.96 34.82 -23.44
C THR A 222 9.12 33.58 -23.21
N LYS A 223 7.80 33.73 -23.09
CA LYS A 223 6.88 32.59 -22.91
C LYS A 223 6.88 31.67 -24.13
N ARG A 224 6.88 32.25 -25.33
CA ARG A 224 6.96 31.50 -26.59
C ARG A 224 8.28 30.73 -26.70
N TYR A 225 9.40 31.32 -26.27
CA TYR A 225 10.70 30.65 -26.26
C TYR A 225 10.68 29.43 -25.33
N VAL A 226 10.16 29.56 -24.09
CA VAL A 226 10.06 28.45 -23.13
C VAL A 226 9.25 27.30 -23.70
N LEU A 227 8.05 27.56 -24.25
CA LEU A 227 7.19 26.51 -24.81
C LEU A 227 7.82 25.82 -26.03
N SER A 228 8.41 26.62 -26.94
CA SER A 228 9.06 26.10 -28.14
C SER A 228 10.35 25.31 -27.81
N SER A 229 11.08 25.69 -26.75
CA SER A 229 12.24 24.98 -26.24
C SER A 229 11.85 23.59 -25.70
N LEU A 230 10.80 23.51 -24.90
CA LEU A 230 10.24 22.25 -24.38
C LEU A 230 9.79 21.32 -25.52
N ALA A 231 9.06 21.85 -26.49
CA ALA A 231 8.56 21.05 -27.62
C ALA A 231 9.69 20.52 -28.52
N ARG A 232 10.72 21.32 -28.81
CA ARG A 232 11.88 20.87 -29.59
C ARG A 232 12.65 19.77 -28.89
N ARG A 233 12.67 19.75 -27.56
CA ARG A 233 13.36 18.78 -26.72
C ARG A 233 12.42 17.74 -26.11
N ALA A 234 11.29 17.47 -26.78
CA ALA A 234 10.28 16.56 -26.26
C ALA A 234 10.86 15.20 -25.83
N GLY A 235 11.88 14.67 -26.54
CA GLY A 235 12.52 13.40 -26.20
C GLY A 235 13.23 13.42 -24.83
N THR A 236 14.10 14.40 -24.58
CA THR A 236 14.79 14.55 -23.28
C THR A 236 13.82 15.00 -22.18
N GLY A 237 12.85 15.85 -22.52
CA GLY A 237 11.78 16.27 -21.62
C GLY A 237 10.90 15.12 -21.17
N THR A 238 10.59 14.16 -22.05
CA THR A 238 9.80 12.97 -21.70
C THR A 238 10.53 12.09 -20.69
N VAL A 239 11.85 11.90 -20.83
CA VAL A 239 12.65 11.16 -19.83
C VAL A 239 12.61 11.86 -18.48
N GLN A 240 12.64 13.19 -18.45
CA GLN A 240 12.51 13.95 -17.21
C GLN A 240 11.10 13.84 -16.61
N VAL A 241 10.04 13.97 -17.45
CA VAL A 241 8.65 13.77 -17.01
C VAL A 241 8.43 12.37 -16.46
N LEU A 242 9.00 11.35 -17.08
CA LEU A 242 8.94 9.97 -16.58
C LEU A 242 9.61 9.84 -15.20
N ALA A 243 10.82 10.38 -15.06
CA ALA A 243 11.56 10.32 -13.79
C ALA A 243 10.84 11.06 -12.65
N PHE A 244 10.40 12.29 -12.92
CA PHE A 244 9.65 13.09 -11.96
C PHE A 244 8.29 12.47 -11.67
N GLY A 245 7.61 12.01 -12.73
CA GLY A 245 6.31 11.37 -12.66
C GLY A 245 6.34 10.12 -11.79
N LEU A 246 7.32 9.23 -11.95
CA LEU A 246 7.47 8.04 -11.11
C LEU A 246 7.65 8.41 -9.65
N GLY A 247 8.54 9.35 -9.33
CA GLY A 247 8.78 9.81 -7.96
C GLY A 247 7.53 10.42 -7.32
N ILE A 248 6.84 11.31 -8.03
CA ILE A 248 5.62 11.96 -7.53
C ILE A 248 4.47 10.95 -7.42
N THR A 249 4.31 10.03 -8.38
CA THR A 249 3.28 8.99 -8.32
C THR A 249 3.45 8.11 -7.09
N ALA A 250 4.66 7.66 -6.80
CA ALA A 250 4.92 6.84 -5.62
C ALA A 250 4.62 7.60 -4.31
N LEU A 251 5.00 8.88 -4.23
CA LEU A 251 4.69 9.74 -3.07
C LEU A 251 3.19 9.95 -2.90
N LEU A 252 2.48 10.29 -3.97
CA LEU A 252 1.03 10.49 -3.94
C LEU A 252 0.29 9.19 -3.63
N MET A 253 0.70 8.07 -4.24
CA MET A 253 0.08 6.77 -4.01
C MET A 253 0.18 6.35 -2.55
N VAL A 254 1.36 6.46 -1.93
CA VAL A 254 1.54 6.17 -0.50
C VAL A 254 0.72 7.13 0.37
N THR A 255 0.63 8.41 -0.02
CA THR A 255 -0.16 9.42 0.70
C THR A 255 -1.66 9.15 0.62
N VAL A 256 -2.18 8.88 -0.59
CA VAL A 256 -3.61 8.58 -0.82
C VAL A 256 -4.02 7.31 -0.09
N MET A 257 -3.24 6.23 -0.28
CA MET A 257 -3.51 4.95 0.40
C MET A 257 -3.50 5.10 1.93
N ARG A 258 -2.61 5.95 2.48
CA ARG A 258 -2.54 6.21 3.92
C ARG A 258 -3.77 6.96 4.43
N SER A 259 -4.16 8.07 3.79
CA SER A 259 -5.30 8.88 4.23
C SER A 259 -6.59 8.08 4.19
N ASP A 260 -6.85 7.43 3.07
CA ASP A 260 -8.10 6.70 2.86
C ASP A 260 -8.18 5.40 3.69
N LEU A 261 -7.03 4.73 3.90
CA LEU A 261 -6.98 3.57 4.81
C LEU A 261 -7.33 3.98 6.25
N LEU A 262 -6.78 5.11 6.72
CA LEU A 262 -7.08 5.63 8.06
C LEU A 262 -8.53 6.14 8.17
N GLU A 263 -9.03 6.85 7.17
CA GLU A 263 -10.41 7.34 7.14
C GLU A 263 -11.42 6.19 7.01
N SER A 264 -11.16 5.22 6.13
CA SER A 264 -11.98 4.02 5.99
C SER A 264 -12.08 3.23 7.30
N TRP A 265 -10.99 3.19 8.07
CA TRP A 265 -10.97 2.49 9.36
C TRP A 265 -11.59 3.29 10.50
N MET A 266 -11.42 4.61 10.53
CA MET A 266 -12.02 5.48 11.56
C MET A 266 -13.47 5.83 11.21
N GLY A 267 -13.79 5.95 9.93
CA GLY A 267 -15.13 6.25 9.43
C GLY A 267 -16.08 5.04 9.39
N SER A 268 -15.55 3.81 9.43
CA SER A 268 -16.37 2.59 9.46
C SER A 268 -17.12 2.38 10.78
N ILE A 269 -16.83 3.16 11.82
CA ILE A 269 -17.51 3.08 13.12
C ILE A 269 -18.39 4.33 13.30
N PRO A 270 -19.68 4.29 12.93
CA PRO A 270 -20.58 5.42 13.11
C PRO A 270 -20.66 5.87 14.59
N PRO A 271 -20.92 7.16 14.85
CA PRO A 271 -21.18 7.64 16.20
C PRO A 271 -22.35 6.88 16.82
N GLY A 272 -22.19 6.38 18.05
CA GLY A 272 -23.23 5.58 18.72
C GLY A 272 -23.20 4.09 18.41
N THR A 273 -22.18 3.59 17.71
CA THR A 273 -21.95 2.15 17.54
C THR A 273 -21.80 1.47 18.91
N PRO A 274 -22.43 0.30 19.13
CA PRO A 274 -22.33 -0.44 20.38
C PRO A 274 -20.87 -0.71 20.77
N ASN A 275 -20.50 -0.37 21.98
CA ASN A 275 -19.16 -0.59 22.53
C ASN A 275 -19.16 -1.53 23.74
N ARG A 276 -20.33 -2.03 24.12
CA ARG A 276 -20.52 -3.02 25.19
C ARG A 276 -21.43 -4.14 24.73
N PHE A 277 -21.10 -5.37 25.11
CA PHE A 277 -21.94 -6.55 24.91
C PHE A 277 -22.24 -7.18 26.24
N LEU A 278 -23.50 -7.58 26.44
CA LEU A 278 -23.92 -8.42 27.55
C LEU A 278 -24.27 -9.80 27.04
N ILE A 279 -23.67 -10.80 27.60
CA ILE A 279 -23.94 -12.21 27.28
C ILE A 279 -24.38 -12.96 28.56
N ASN A 280 -24.87 -14.18 28.39
CA ASN A 280 -25.36 -15.03 29.46
C ASN A 280 -26.57 -14.44 30.24
N ILE A 281 -27.33 -13.55 29.61
CA ILE A 281 -28.58 -13.04 30.20
C ILE A 281 -29.56 -14.20 30.26
N GLN A 282 -30.04 -14.54 31.47
CA GLN A 282 -30.97 -15.63 31.63
C GLN A 282 -32.35 -15.28 31.10
N PRO A 283 -33.17 -16.26 30.66
CA PRO A 283 -34.52 -15.99 30.11
C PRO A 283 -35.41 -15.14 31.02
N GLY A 284 -35.34 -15.33 32.36
CA GLY A 284 -36.08 -14.56 33.33
C GLY A 284 -35.57 -13.13 33.56
N GLU A 285 -34.32 -12.83 33.20
CA GLU A 285 -33.68 -11.54 33.46
C GLU A 285 -33.79 -10.56 32.27
N GLY A 286 -34.14 -11.04 31.08
CA GLY A 286 -34.11 -10.25 29.84
C GLY A 286 -34.92 -8.96 29.94
N LYS A 287 -36.14 -8.99 30.49
CA LYS A 287 -36.96 -7.78 30.70
C LYS A 287 -36.32 -6.80 31.67
N ALA A 288 -35.83 -7.29 32.81
CA ALA A 288 -35.22 -6.48 33.85
C ALA A 288 -33.92 -5.80 33.39
N VAL A 289 -33.10 -6.52 32.59
CA VAL A 289 -31.92 -5.96 31.96
C VAL A 289 -32.29 -4.85 30.97
N ASN A 290 -33.30 -5.06 30.14
CA ASN A 290 -33.73 -4.05 29.16
C ASN A 290 -34.31 -2.80 29.85
N GLU A 291 -35.09 -2.98 30.91
CA GLU A 291 -35.61 -1.88 31.74
C GLU A 291 -34.46 -1.11 32.41
N PHE A 292 -33.44 -1.81 32.92
CA PHE A 292 -32.26 -1.18 33.51
C PHE A 292 -31.50 -0.34 32.45
N LEU A 293 -31.24 -0.89 31.27
CA LEU A 293 -30.59 -0.15 30.19
C LEU A 293 -31.38 1.10 29.78
N THR A 294 -32.70 0.98 29.69
CA THR A 294 -33.59 2.10 29.34
C THR A 294 -33.58 3.18 30.42
N ALA A 295 -33.60 2.80 31.70
CA ALA A 295 -33.52 3.72 32.84
C ALA A 295 -32.22 4.51 32.88
N GLU A 296 -31.09 3.86 32.49
CA GLU A 296 -29.79 4.49 32.36
C GLU A 296 -29.61 5.25 31.01
N LYS A 297 -30.67 5.38 30.22
CA LYS A 297 -30.67 6.01 28.88
C LYS A 297 -29.67 5.35 27.88
N LEU A 298 -29.43 4.05 28.05
CA LEU A 298 -28.62 3.24 27.17
C LEU A 298 -29.52 2.47 26.20
N SER A 299 -29.52 2.84 24.92
CA SER A 299 -30.37 2.15 23.94
C SER A 299 -29.73 0.81 23.52
N SER A 300 -30.43 -0.30 23.84
CA SER A 300 -30.05 -1.62 23.33
C SER A 300 -30.44 -1.78 21.86
N ARG A 301 -29.65 -2.51 21.10
CA ARG A 301 -29.93 -2.85 19.69
C ARG A 301 -30.82 -4.09 19.53
N GLY A 302 -31.51 -4.49 20.57
CA GLY A 302 -32.32 -5.69 20.60
C GLY A 302 -31.70 -6.80 21.44
N MET A 303 -32.56 -7.75 21.85
CA MET A 303 -32.17 -8.90 22.66
C MET A 303 -32.30 -10.15 21.80
N PHE A 304 -31.18 -10.81 21.53
CA PHE A 304 -31.13 -11.98 20.66
C PHE A 304 -31.00 -13.25 21.49
N PRO A 305 -31.85 -14.27 21.23
CA PRO A 305 -31.68 -15.58 21.86
C PRO A 305 -30.38 -16.21 21.32
N MET A 306 -29.61 -16.84 22.19
CA MET A 306 -28.37 -17.50 21.87
C MET A 306 -28.39 -18.93 22.43
N THR A 307 -28.27 -19.91 21.55
CA THR A 307 -28.24 -21.32 21.88
C THR A 307 -26.90 -21.91 21.44
N ARG A 308 -26.24 -22.61 22.33
CA ARG A 308 -24.95 -23.23 22.01
C ARG A 308 -25.15 -24.62 21.44
N GLY A 309 -24.77 -24.82 20.17
CA GLY A 309 -24.85 -26.11 19.47
C GLY A 309 -23.50 -26.55 18.93
N ARG A 310 -23.26 -27.85 18.90
CA ARG A 310 -22.10 -28.44 18.25
C ARG A 310 -22.54 -29.07 16.93
N TRP A 311 -21.91 -28.69 15.82
CA TRP A 311 -22.15 -29.29 14.52
C TRP A 311 -21.66 -30.73 14.50
N ILE A 312 -22.53 -31.68 14.21
CA ILE A 312 -22.23 -33.12 14.30
C ILE A 312 -22.41 -33.86 12.98
N ARG A 313 -23.34 -33.43 12.10
CA ARG A 313 -23.54 -34.09 10.80
C ARG A 313 -23.71 -33.06 9.67
N HIS A 314 -23.25 -33.44 8.48
CA HIS A 314 -23.42 -32.74 7.22
C HIS A 314 -24.05 -33.70 6.21
N ASN A 315 -25.23 -33.39 5.71
CA ASN A 315 -26.00 -34.24 4.80
C ASN A 315 -26.09 -35.69 5.29
N GLY A 316 -26.38 -35.89 6.61
CA GLY A 316 -26.52 -37.19 7.26
C GLY A 316 -25.20 -37.93 7.56
N ARG A 317 -24.04 -37.38 7.15
CA ARG A 317 -22.71 -37.98 7.44
C ARG A 317 -22.09 -37.25 8.63
N ASP A 318 -21.46 -38.04 9.51
CA ASP A 318 -20.77 -37.47 10.67
C ASP A 318 -19.62 -36.56 10.24
N VAL A 319 -19.54 -35.39 10.90
CA VAL A 319 -18.47 -34.43 10.68
C VAL A 319 -17.17 -34.98 11.29
N ASN A 320 -16.36 -35.58 10.43
CA ASN A 320 -15.06 -36.10 10.82
C ASN A 320 -13.99 -35.00 10.67
N THR A 321 -13.27 -34.70 11.72
CA THR A 321 -12.22 -33.67 11.78
C THR A 321 -11.15 -33.78 10.68
N GLY A 322 -10.95 -35.00 10.13
CA GLY A 322 -9.97 -35.27 9.08
C GLY A 322 -10.41 -34.90 7.65
N ALA A 323 -11.72 -34.76 7.41
CA ALA A 323 -12.25 -34.49 6.04
C ALA A 323 -12.29 -33.00 5.66
N TYR A 324 -12.15 -32.10 6.62
CA TYR A 324 -12.22 -30.63 6.43
C TYR A 324 -10.82 -29.98 6.46
N THR A 325 -9.81 -30.70 6.00
CA THR A 325 -8.39 -30.29 6.01
C THR A 325 -7.97 -29.47 4.80
N THR A 326 -8.63 -28.36 4.54
CA THR A 326 -7.97 -27.28 3.77
C THR A 326 -7.19 -26.31 4.67
N GLY A 327 -7.08 -26.63 5.97
CA GLY A 327 -6.24 -25.93 6.95
C GLY A 327 -6.53 -26.38 8.37
N ARG A 328 -5.50 -26.48 9.22
CA ARG A 328 -5.61 -26.81 10.67
C ARG A 328 -6.68 -25.97 11.40
N ALA A 329 -6.96 -24.75 10.95
CA ALA A 329 -7.97 -23.85 11.51
C ALA A 329 -9.42 -24.31 11.25
N SER A 330 -9.69 -24.99 10.13
CA SER A 330 -11.05 -25.43 9.74
C SER A 330 -11.49 -26.63 10.59
N GLY A 331 -10.60 -27.56 10.87
CA GLY A 331 -10.88 -28.72 11.73
C GLY A 331 -11.17 -28.33 13.20
N GLU A 332 -10.41 -27.40 13.76
CA GLU A 332 -10.68 -26.87 15.11
C GLU A 332 -11.98 -26.08 15.20
N ARG A 333 -12.37 -25.36 14.12
CA ARG A 333 -13.64 -24.63 14.09
C ARG A 333 -14.83 -25.57 14.01
N ALA A 334 -14.75 -26.64 13.22
CA ALA A 334 -15.83 -27.62 13.09
C ALA A 334 -16.16 -28.34 14.41
N THR A 335 -15.19 -28.49 15.31
CA THR A 335 -15.37 -29.16 16.62
C THR A 335 -15.77 -28.21 17.75
N ARG A 336 -15.61 -26.92 17.60
CA ARG A 336 -16.06 -25.93 18.60
C ARG A 336 -17.58 -25.80 18.56
N GLY A 337 -18.20 -25.62 19.73
CA GLY A 337 -19.61 -25.27 19.80
C GLY A 337 -19.85 -23.91 19.14
N PHE A 338 -20.88 -23.81 18.31
CA PHE A 338 -21.33 -22.56 17.69
C PHE A 338 -22.44 -21.92 18.48
N ASN A 339 -22.47 -20.61 18.46
CA ASN A 339 -23.62 -19.85 18.94
C ASN A 339 -24.62 -19.72 17.80
N LEU A 340 -25.77 -20.33 17.98
CA LEU A 340 -26.92 -20.28 17.09
C LEU A 340 -27.92 -19.25 17.61
N THR A 341 -28.61 -18.57 16.72
CA THR A 341 -29.76 -17.72 17.07
C THR A 341 -30.95 -18.05 16.20
N SER A 342 -32.13 -17.62 16.60
CA SER A 342 -33.34 -17.67 15.81
C SER A 342 -33.95 -16.29 15.72
N THR A 343 -34.24 -15.82 14.50
CA THR A 343 -34.87 -14.51 14.29
C THR A 343 -35.76 -14.53 13.05
N ALA A 344 -36.84 -13.75 13.11
CA ALA A 344 -37.75 -13.55 11.98
C ALA A 344 -37.20 -12.56 10.96
N ALA A 345 -36.64 -11.46 11.43
CA ALA A 345 -36.09 -10.41 10.58
C ALA A 345 -34.59 -10.60 10.30
N LEU A 346 -34.15 -10.20 9.11
CA LEU A 346 -32.74 -10.15 8.77
C LEU A 346 -32.04 -9.12 9.68
N PRO A 347 -31.01 -9.52 10.44
CA PRO A 347 -30.30 -8.57 11.30
C PRO A 347 -29.64 -7.44 10.50
N SER A 348 -29.58 -6.26 11.10
CA SER A 348 -28.86 -5.12 10.53
C SER A 348 -27.41 -5.49 10.23
N GLY A 349 -26.82 -4.90 9.17
CA GLY A 349 -25.47 -5.25 8.72
C GLY A 349 -25.33 -6.62 8.05
N ASN A 350 -26.45 -7.32 7.76
CA ASN A 350 -26.46 -8.55 7.00
C ASN A 350 -27.11 -8.35 5.63
N ARG A 351 -26.55 -8.99 4.59
CA ARG A 351 -27.05 -8.99 3.23
C ARG A 351 -27.09 -10.41 2.68
N VAL A 352 -28.26 -10.88 2.25
CA VAL A 352 -28.36 -12.17 1.56
C VAL A 352 -27.68 -12.06 0.20
N VAL A 353 -26.76 -12.96 -0.10
CA VAL A 353 -25.99 -13.02 -1.38
C VAL A 353 -26.40 -14.18 -2.25
N GLU A 354 -26.88 -15.27 -1.64
CA GLU A 354 -27.40 -16.44 -2.35
C GLU A 354 -28.66 -16.95 -1.64
N GLY A 355 -29.67 -17.39 -2.42
CA GLY A 355 -30.95 -17.80 -1.88
C GLY A 355 -31.85 -16.63 -1.48
N SER A 356 -32.82 -16.88 -0.59
CA SER A 356 -33.76 -15.88 -0.08
C SER A 356 -33.92 -15.99 1.42
N TRP A 357 -34.23 -14.86 2.08
CA TRP A 357 -34.62 -14.87 3.48
C TRP A 357 -36.02 -15.50 3.61
N TRP A 358 -36.29 -16.19 4.72
CA TRP A 358 -37.59 -16.81 4.98
C TRP A 358 -38.71 -15.80 5.16
N MET A 359 -39.89 -16.17 4.70
CA MET A 359 -41.14 -15.45 4.85
C MET A 359 -41.92 -15.97 6.05
N GLN A 360 -42.99 -15.28 6.44
CA GLN A 360 -43.79 -15.61 7.64
C GLN A 360 -44.45 -17.00 7.51
N GLU A 361 -44.80 -17.42 6.30
CA GLU A 361 -45.39 -18.74 5.98
C GLU A 361 -44.44 -19.89 6.26
N GLN A 362 -43.14 -19.62 6.26
CA GLN A 362 -42.07 -20.60 6.48
C GLN A 362 -41.63 -20.71 7.95
N TYR A 363 -42.32 -19.99 8.86
CA TYR A 363 -42.03 -20.11 10.29
C TYR A 363 -42.45 -21.49 10.78
N GLY A 364 -41.58 -22.16 11.53
CA GLY A 364 -41.72 -23.57 11.91
C GLY A 364 -41.04 -24.57 10.98
N GLU A 365 -40.66 -24.15 9.77
CA GLU A 365 -39.80 -24.96 8.91
C GLU A 365 -38.37 -25.00 9.45
N LYS A 366 -37.65 -26.08 9.15
CA LYS A 366 -36.28 -26.32 9.64
C LYS A 366 -35.24 -25.67 8.72
N LEU A 367 -35.21 -24.33 8.71
CA LEU A 367 -34.36 -23.56 7.79
C LEU A 367 -33.18 -22.92 8.53
N LEU A 368 -32.05 -22.83 7.80
CA LEU A 368 -30.81 -22.21 8.27
C LEU A 368 -30.32 -21.14 7.28
N SER A 369 -29.78 -20.08 7.81
CA SER A 369 -29.03 -19.05 7.11
C SER A 369 -27.60 -19.06 7.59
N LEU A 370 -26.63 -19.17 6.69
CA LEU A 370 -25.22 -19.20 7.02
C LEU A 370 -24.49 -17.95 6.51
N GLU A 371 -23.43 -17.60 7.22
CA GLU A 371 -22.49 -16.61 6.73
C GLU A 371 -21.64 -17.23 5.61
N ARG A 372 -21.44 -16.46 4.51
CA ARG A 372 -20.85 -16.96 3.26
C ARG A 372 -19.42 -17.49 3.42
N ASP A 373 -18.56 -16.70 4.08
CA ASP A 373 -17.14 -17.07 4.25
C ASP A 373 -17.01 -18.31 5.15
N PHE A 374 -17.83 -18.37 6.21
CA PHE A 374 -17.93 -19.54 7.09
C PHE A 374 -18.41 -20.79 6.34
N ALA A 375 -19.44 -20.66 5.49
CA ALA A 375 -19.92 -21.75 4.66
C ALA A 375 -18.86 -22.22 3.67
N SER A 376 -18.18 -21.30 3.01
CA SER A 376 -17.09 -21.57 2.05
C SER A 376 -15.91 -22.27 2.70
N GLU A 377 -15.48 -21.82 3.89
CA GLU A 377 -14.38 -22.46 4.66
C GLU A 377 -14.68 -23.92 5.04
N LEU A 378 -15.95 -24.23 5.28
CA LEU A 378 -16.41 -25.57 5.70
C LEU A 378 -16.98 -26.40 4.54
N GLY A 379 -16.96 -25.87 3.31
CA GLY A 379 -17.47 -26.56 2.13
C GLY A 379 -18.98 -26.75 2.12
N ILE A 380 -19.74 -25.93 2.88
CA ILE A 380 -21.19 -25.99 2.99
C ILE A 380 -21.82 -25.20 1.82
N ARG A 381 -22.85 -25.75 1.21
CA ARG A 381 -23.56 -25.17 0.06
C ARG A 381 -25.03 -24.96 0.36
N LEU A 382 -25.69 -24.18 -0.48
CA LEU A 382 -27.13 -24.00 -0.48
C LEU A 382 -27.83 -25.36 -0.68
N GLY A 383 -28.82 -25.67 0.15
CA GLY A 383 -29.56 -26.92 0.12
C GLY A 383 -29.00 -28.02 1.03
N ASP A 384 -27.82 -27.84 1.62
CA ASP A 384 -27.23 -28.81 2.55
C ASP A 384 -28.02 -28.89 3.88
N ASP A 385 -28.11 -30.09 4.43
CA ASP A 385 -28.70 -30.34 5.74
C ASP A 385 -27.59 -30.38 6.80
N LEU A 386 -27.70 -29.52 7.82
CA LEU A 386 -26.77 -29.46 8.94
C LEU A 386 -27.45 -29.91 10.22
N THR A 387 -26.80 -30.83 10.95
CA THR A 387 -27.29 -31.31 12.25
C THR A 387 -26.40 -30.79 13.37
N PHE A 388 -27.01 -30.14 14.34
CA PHE A 388 -26.36 -29.64 15.54
C PHE A 388 -26.83 -30.44 16.77
N SER A 389 -25.90 -30.77 17.66
CA SER A 389 -26.21 -31.31 19.00
C SER A 389 -26.29 -30.14 19.97
N ILE A 390 -27.47 -29.95 20.58
CA ILE A 390 -27.79 -28.88 21.53
C ILE A 390 -28.20 -29.59 22.84
N ALA A 391 -27.39 -29.50 23.88
CA ALA A 391 -27.62 -30.16 25.18
C ALA A 391 -28.04 -31.65 25.05
N GLY A 392 -27.47 -32.37 24.07
CA GLY A 392 -27.77 -33.78 23.81
C GLY A 392 -28.92 -34.03 22.82
N THR A 393 -29.68 -33.02 22.45
CA THR A 393 -30.76 -33.13 21.44
C THR A 393 -30.22 -32.77 20.05
N GLU A 394 -30.56 -33.57 19.05
CA GLU A 394 -30.17 -33.30 17.65
C GLU A 394 -31.20 -32.41 16.99
N VAL A 395 -30.72 -31.33 16.40
CA VAL A 395 -31.53 -30.37 15.65
C VAL A 395 -30.96 -30.26 14.23
N THR A 396 -31.77 -30.62 13.23
CA THR A 396 -31.37 -30.57 11.82
C THR A 396 -32.12 -29.45 11.11
N GLY A 397 -31.39 -28.69 10.27
CA GLY A 397 -31.98 -27.67 9.44
C GLY A 397 -31.30 -27.59 8.08
N ARG A 398 -32.05 -27.14 7.06
CA ARG A 398 -31.59 -26.97 5.69
C ARG A 398 -31.09 -25.57 5.42
N VAL A 399 -29.94 -25.44 4.78
CA VAL A 399 -29.37 -24.15 4.37
C VAL A 399 -30.16 -23.60 3.18
N VAL A 400 -30.88 -22.50 3.38
CA VAL A 400 -31.73 -21.86 2.36
C VAL A 400 -31.14 -20.57 1.83
N ASN A 401 -30.21 -19.96 2.54
CA ASN A 401 -29.50 -18.79 2.05
C ASN A 401 -28.09 -18.66 2.64
N LEU A 402 -27.25 -17.97 1.89
CA LEU A 402 -25.95 -17.50 2.34
C LEU A 402 -25.98 -15.96 2.44
N ARG A 403 -25.43 -15.43 3.50
CA ARG A 403 -25.41 -14.00 3.78
C ARG A 403 -24.01 -13.48 4.03
N GLU A 404 -23.78 -12.25 3.64
CA GLU A 404 -22.61 -11.46 4.01
C GLU A 404 -22.90 -10.72 5.31
N VAL A 405 -21.94 -10.72 6.22
CA VAL A 405 -22.07 -10.11 7.55
C VAL A 405 -21.01 -9.01 7.71
N ALA A 406 -21.45 -7.81 8.04
CA ALA A 406 -20.55 -6.71 8.41
C ALA A 406 -20.10 -6.90 9.87
N TRP A 407 -19.03 -7.70 10.05
CA TRP A 407 -18.46 -7.97 11.38
C TRP A 407 -17.86 -6.74 12.06
N ASP A 408 -17.57 -5.70 11.29
CA ASP A 408 -17.04 -4.41 11.72
C ASP A 408 -18.13 -3.42 12.20
N SER A 409 -19.41 -3.77 12.06
CA SER A 409 -20.54 -3.00 12.58
C SER A 409 -20.64 -3.01 14.11
N PHE A 410 -19.95 -3.93 14.78
CA PHE A 410 -20.07 -4.17 16.25
C PHE A 410 -21.51 -4.41 16.72
N GLU A 411 -22.37 -4.87 15.85
CA GLU A 411 -23.71 -5.35 16.20
C GLU A 411 -23.67 -6.84 16.52
N VAL A 412 -24.72 -7.33 17.19
CA VAL A 412 -24.83 -8.76 17.51
C VAL A 412 -25.04 -9.54 16.22
N ASN A 413 -24.08 -10.38 15.87
CA ASN A 413 -24.11 -11.20 14.66
C ASN A 413 -23.74 -12.66 14.96
N PHE A 414 -24.23 -13.56 14.12
CA PHE A 414 -24.04 -15.00 14.25
C PHE A 414 -23.60 -15.62 12.94
N PHE A 415 -22.80 -16.67 12.99
CA PHE A 415 -22.43 -17.46 11.80
C PHE A 415 -23.63 -18.23 11.25
N VAL A 416 -24.48 -18.75 12.16
CA VAL A 416 -25.65 -19.56 11.81
C VAL A 416 -26.87 -18.94 12.46
N ILE A 417 -27.89 -18.68 11.65
CA ILE A 417 -29.21 -18.21 12.10
C ILE A 417 -30.25 -19.26 11.68
N ALA A 418 -31.12 -19.60 12.59
CA ALA A 418 -32.23 -20.52 12.38
C ALA A 418 -33.54 -19.75 12.12
N SER A 419 -34.47 -20.34 11.38
CA SER A 419 -35.84 -19.86 11.25
C SER A 419 -36.55 -19.87 12.60
N PRO A 420 -37.56 -19.01 12.82
CA PRO A 420 -38.42 -19.08 14.00
C PRO A 420 -39.04 -20.46 14.15
N GLY A 421 -39.02 -21.01 15.37
CA GLY A 421 -39.53 -22.36 15.66
C GLY A 421 -38.49 -23.45 15.77
N LEU A 422 -37.40 -23.42 14.97
CA LEU A 422 -36.39 -24.50 14.90
C LEU A 422 -35.65 -24.72 16.25
N LEU A 423 -35.38 -23.65 17.00
CA LEU A 423 -34.66 -23.70 18.27
C LEU A 423 -35.60 -23.57 19.50
N GLU A 424 -36.91 -23.68 19.31
CA GLU A 424 -37.87 -23.65 20.42
C GLU A 424 -37.72 -24.88 21.32
N GLY A 425 -37.86 -24.66 22.62
CA GLY A 425 -37.63 -25.71 23.62
C GLY A 425 -36.17 -26.02 23.96
N GLN A 426 -35.22 -25.44 23.25
CA GLN A 426 -33.78 -25.63 23.52
C GLN A 426 -33.31 -24.65 24.63
N PRO A 427 -32.30 -25.06 25.43
CA PRO A 427 -31.68 -24.16 26.40
C PRO A 427 -31.09 -22.93 25.69
N ARG A 428 -31.45 -21.75 26.19
CA ARG A 428 -31.04 -20.49 25.61
C ARG A 428 -30.65 -19.46 26.65
N THR A 429 -29.72 -18.63 26.32
CA THR A 429 -29.44 -17.35 27.01
C THR A 429 -29.70 -16.22 26.04
N TYR A 430 -29.56 -14.98 26.49
CA TYR A 430 -29.71 -13.83 25.59
C TYR A 430 -28.39 -13.05 25.54
N ILE A 431 -28.21 -12.41 24.39
CA ILE A 431 -27.13 -11.46 24.12
C ILE A 431 -27.73 -10.15 23.66
N THR A 432 -27.16 -9.05 24.11
CA THR A 432 -27.48 -7.71 23.60
C THR A 432 -26.23 -6.85 23.49
N SER A 433 -26.29 -5.81 22.68
CA SER A 433 -25.24 -4.79 22.58
C SER A 433 -25.86 -3.40 22.77
N PHE A 434 -25.05 -2.49 23.32
CA PHE A 434 -25.44 -1.10 23.52
C PHE A 434 -24.25 -0.16 23.51
N PHE A 435 -24.52 1.11 23.25
CA PHE A 435 -23.50 2.15 23.30
C PHE A 435 -23.47 2.77 24.71
N MET A 436 -22.28 2.80 25.31
CA MET A 436 -22.04 3.47 26.59
C MET A 436 -21.15 4.69 26.34
N PRO A 437 -21.59 5.91 26.69
CA PRO A 437 -20.76 7.12 26.56
C PRO A 437 -19.46 7.04 27.37
N PRO A 438 -18.36 7.62 26.88
CA PRO A 438 -17.10 7.71 27.63
C PRO A 438 -17.31 8.45 28.96
N GLY A 439 -16.67 7.95 30.03
CA GLY A 439 -16.76 8.55 31.38
C GLY A 439 -17.83 7.95 32.31
N ASN A 440 -18.71 7.09 31.79
CA ASN A 440 -19.67 6.39 32.64
C ASN A 440 -19.04 5.14 33.27
N THR A 441 -18.40 5.30 34.43
CA THR A 441 -17.70 4.23 35.16
C THR A 441 -18.56 3.51 36.19
N GLN A 442 -19.70 4.07 36.59
CA GLN A 442 -20.54 3.52 37.66
C GLN A 442 -21.57 2.51 37.14
N THR A 443 -22.15 2.73 35.97
CA THR A 443 -23.19 1.86 35.42
C THR A 443 -22.74 0.41 35.21
N PRO A 444 -21.49 0.09 34.76
CA PRO A 444 -21.01 -1.29 34.68
C PRO A 444 -21.07 -2.02 36.03
N GLY A 445 -20.61 -1.37 37.10
CA GLY A 445 -20.62 -1.95 38.44
C GLY A 445 -22.02 -2.26 38.91
N ARG A 446 -22.94 -1.26 38.84
CA ARG A 446 -24.36 -1.42 39.23
C ARG A 446 -25.09 -2.50 38.41
N LEU A 447 -24.78 -2.64 37.13
CA LEU A 447 -25.38 -3.67 36.29
C LEU A 447 -24.91 -5.06 36.71
N LEU A 448 -23.62 -5.28 36.93
CA LEU A 448 -23.08 -6.56 37.35
C LEU A 448 -23.46 -6.95 38.78
N GLU A 449 -23.57 -5.99 39.68
CA GLU A 449 -24.12 -6.23 41.04
C GLU A 449 -25.58 -6.69 41.00
N ARG A 450 -26.40 -6.08 40.12
CA ARG A 450 -27.83 -6.40 40.00
C ARG A 450 -28.09 -7.70 39.24
N PHE A 451 -27.19 -8.05 38.26
CA PHE A 451 -27.34 -9.23 37.41
C PHE A 451 -26.02 -10.01 37.40
N PRO A 452 -25.72 -10.79 38.45
CA PRO A 452 -24.43 -11.52 38.58
C PRO A 452 -24.22 -12.61 37.53
N SER A 453 -25.29 -13.11 36.89
CA SER A 453 -25.26 -14.11 35.82
C SER A 453 -24.71 -13.51 34.50
N VAL A 454 -24.84 -12.20 34.32
CA VAL A 454 -24.52 -11.50 33.08
C VAL A 454 -23.01 -11.23 33.00
N THR A 455 -22.46 -11.51 31.85
CA THR A 455 -21.05 -11.17 31.55
C THR A 455 -20.99 -9.97 30.59
N MET A 456 -20.28 -8.92 30.98
CA MET A 456 -20.07 -7.75 30.13
C MET A 456 -18.74 -7.80 29.41
N PHE A 457 -18.76 -7.67 28.09
CA PHE A 457 -17.56 -7.49 27.27
C PHE A 457 -17.38 -6.03 26.88
N ASP A 458 -16.21 -5.47 27.23
CA ASP A 458 -15.78 -4.14 26.84
C ASP A 458 -15.09 -4.18 25.47
N VAL A 459 -15.83 -3.93 24.41
CA VAL A 459 -15.29 -3.88 23.04
C VAL A 459 -14.47 -2.59 22.83
N GLU A 460 -14.77 -1.53 23.60
CA GLU A 460 -14.00 -0.30 23.51
C GLU A 460 -12.54 -0.48 23.94
N ALA A 461 -12.28 -1.35 24.93
CA ALA A 461 -10.92 -1.71 25.32
C ALA A 461 -10.17 -2.39 24.15
N LEU A 462 -10.85 -3.32 23.45
CA LEU A 462 -10.31 -3.94 22.23
C LEU A 462 -10.09 -2.92 21.11
N LEU A 463 -11.05 -2.03 20.89
CA LEU A 463 -10.95 -0.96 19.90
C LEU A 463 -9.81 0.01 20.21
N ARG A 464 -9.62 0.38 21.46
CA ARG A 464 -8.48 1.18 21.91
C ARG A 464 -7.16 0.48 21.60
N GLN A 465 -7.07 -0.83 21.84
CA GLN A 465 -5.89 -1.63 21.53
C GLN A 465 -5.65 -1.67 20.00
N VAL A 466 -6.68 -1.92 19.20
CA VAL A 466 -6.59 -1.91 17.72
C VAL A 466 -6.17 -0.52 17.22
N ARG A 467 -6.80 0.56 17.70
CA ARG A 467 -6.41 1.94 17.37
C ARG A 467 -4.97 2.26 17.75
N SER A 468 -4.49 1.70 18.86
CA SER A 468 -3.09 1.82 19.28
C SER A 468 -2.16 1.15 18.28
N ILE A 469 -2.47 -0.07 17.84
CA ILE A 469 -1.70 -0.81 16.83
C ILE A 469 -1.68 -0.04 15.50
N ILE A 470 -2.85 0.46 15.06
CA ILE A 470 -2.96 1.25 13.82
C ILE A 470 -2.09 2.50 13.90
N ARG A 471 -2.11 3.19 15.03
CA ARG A 471 -1.30 4.40 15.25
C ARG A 471 0.20 4.09 15.19
N GLN A 472 0.64 2.94 15.70
CA GLN A 472 2.03 2.48 15.62
C GLN A 472 2.43 2.14 14.18
N VAL A 473 1.57 1.41 13.46
CA VAL A 473 1.77 1.12 12.03
C VAL A 473 1.85 2.43 11.24
N SER A 474 1.00 3.42 11.54
CA SER A 474 1.06 4.74 10.89
C SER A 474 2.40 5.45 11.09
N VAL A 475 3.03 5.31 12.25
CA VAL A 475 4.37 5.86 12.48
C VAL A 475 5.41 5.15 11.60
N ALA A 476 5.38 3.81 11.54
CA ALA A 476 6.28 3.05 10.67
C ALA A 476 6.12 3.46 9.19
N VAL A 477 4.87 3.64 8.75
CA VAL A 477 4.55 4.14 7.40
C VAL A 477 5.13 5.55 7.16
N GLN A 478 5.10 6.44 8.15
CA GLN A 478 5.71 7.77 8.02
C GLN A 478 7.22 7.70 7.78
N TYR A 479 7.92 6.76 8.39
CA TYR A 479 9.35 6.54 8.12
C TYR A 479 9.59 6.02 6.70
N VAL A 480 8.83 5.05 6.24
CA VAL A 480 8.92 4.57 4.85
C VAL A 480 8.62 5.71 3.87
N PHE A 481 7.64 6.56 4.18
CA PHE A 481 7.33 7.76 3.39
C PHE A 481 8.51 8.72 3.34
N LEU A 482 9.23 8.95 4.45
CA LEU A 482 10.43 9.78 4.49
C LEU A 482 11.52 9.23 3.55
N PHE A 483 11.77 7.93 3.56
CA PHE A 483 12.73 7.31 2.64
C PHE A 483 12.28 7.42 1.18
N THR A 484 10.98 7.26 0.90
CA THR A 484 10.40 7.47 -0.43
C THR A 484 10.62 8.91 -0.90
N LEU A 485 10.40 9.88 -0.03
CA LEU A 485 10.65 11.30 -0.30
C LEU A 485 12.12 11.56 -0.62
N LEU A 486 13.03 11.03 0.19
CA LEU A 486 14.48 11.18 -0.03
C LEU A 486 14.91 10.54 -1.37
N ALA A 487 14.42 9.34 -1.68
CA ALA A 487 14.66 8.68 -2.96
C ALA A 487 14.10 9.50 -4.13
N GLY A 488 12.89 10.05 -3.99
CA GLY A 488 12.27 10.94 -4.97
C GLY A 488 13.08 12.21 -5.20
N VAL A 489 13.56 12.85 -4.14
CA VAL A 489 14.43 14.05 -4.24
C VAL A 489 15.77 13.70 -4.90
N ALA A 490 16.39 12.58 -4.54
CA ALA A 490 17.62 12.12 -5.18
C ALA A 490 17.43 11.87 -6.69
N THR A 491 16.33 11.22 -7.06
CA THR A 491 15.95 10.97 -8.46
C THR A 491 15.72 12.30 -9.21
N LEU A 492 15.08 13.26 -8.57
CA LEU A 492 14.87 14.60 -9.09
C LEU A 492 16.20 15.31 -9.38
N ILE A 493 17.12 15.29 -8.42
CA ILE A 493 18.45 15.90 -8.57
C ILE A 493 19.20 15.22 -9.75
N ALA A 494 19.18 13.91 -9.83
CA ALA A 494 19.81 13.15 -10.91
C ALA A 494 19.23 13.53 -12.29
N ALA A 495 17.91 13.65 -12.40
CA ALA A 495 17.23 14.03 -13.64
C ALA A 495 17.52 15.48 -14.07
N VAL A 496 17.59 16.42 -13.12
CA VAL A 496 17.95 17.82 -13.39
C VAL A 496 19.41 17.92 -13.84
N GLN A 497 20.32 17.22 -13.18
CA GLN A 497 21.75 17.20 -13.54
C GLN A 497 21.97 16.60 -14.94
N GLY A 498 21.20 15.55 -15.31
CA GLY A 498 21.25 14.95 -16.65
C GLY A 498 20.93 15.91 -17.79
N GLY A 499 20.10 16.94 -17.56
CA GLY A 499 19.78 17.99 -18.52
C GLY A 499 20.68 19.24 -18.45
N ALA A 500 21.49 19.37 -17.41
CA ALA A 500 22.21 20.60 -17.12
C ALA A 500 23.29 20.95 -18.18
N VAL A 501 23.94 19.95 -18.76
CA VAL A 501 25.00 20.14 -19.77
C VAL A 501 24.44 20.77 -21.06
N GLU A 502 23.35 20.23 -21.58
CA GLU A 502 22.70 20.77 -22.78
C GLU A 502 22.17 22.20 -22.55
N ARG A 503 21.65 22.46 -21.37
CA ARG A 503 21.13 23.77 -20.99
C ARG A 503 22.22 24.79 -20.73
N SER A 504 23.40 24.37 -20.26
CA SER A 504 24.53 25.27 -20.09
C SER A 504 25.04 25.80 -21.42
N ARG A 505 25.03 25.00 -22.49
CA ARG A 505 25.35 25.45 -23.84
C ARG A 505 24.36 26.49 -24.36
N ASP A 506 23.05 26.23 -24.22
CA ASP A 506 22.04 27.20 -24.66
C ASP A 506 22.13 28.51 -23.86
N ALA A 507 22.35 28.41 -22.55
CA ALA A 507 22.55 29.57 -21.70
C ALA A 507 23.79 30.39 -22.14
N ALA A 508 24.88 29.70 -22.53
CA ALA A 508 26.07 30.37 -23.05
C ALA A 508 25.81 31.10 -24.38
N VAL A 509 25.08 30.47 -25.32
CA VAL A 509 24.68 31.08 -26.59
C VAL A 509 23.78 32.31 -26.35
N LEU A 510 22.76 32.18 -25.51
CA LEU A 510 21.85 33.28 -25.19
C LEU A 510 22.60 34.42 -24.49
N ARG A 511 23.62 34.14 -23.70
CA ARG A 511 24.46 35.13 -23.04
C ARG A 511 25.36 35.85 -24.02
N ALA A 512 25.92 35.11 -25.00
CA ALA A 512 26.69 35.71 -26.11
C ALA A 512 25.83 36.66 -26.97
N LEU A 513 24.52 36.36 -27.07
CA LEU A 513 23.54 37.22 -27.74
C LEU A 513 22.99 38.37 -26.84
N GLY A 514 23.59 38.62 -25.67
CA GLY A 514 23.28 39.75 -24.81
C GLY A 514 22.16 39.52 -23.78
N SER A 515 21.70 38.29 -23.55
CA SER A 515 20.67 38.03 -22.54
C SER A 515 21.22 38.20 -21.11
N SER A 516 20.47 38.91 -20.26
CA SER A 516 20.84 39.11 -18.86
C SER A 516 20.72 37.82 -18.05
N THR A 517 21.56 37.66 -17.03
CA THR A 517 21.56 36.52 -16.11
C THR A 517 20.18 36.28 -15.48
N ARG A 518 19.47 37.37 -15.15
CA ARG A 518 18.11 37.28 -14.57
C ARG A 518 17.09 36.69 -15.55
N ARG A 519 17.18 37.06 -16.85
CA ARG A 519 16.30 36.49 -17.90
C ARG A 519 16.57 35.00 -18.10
N LEU A 520 17.83 34.58 -18.13
CA LEU A 520 18.22 33.18 -18.25
C LEU A 520 17.70 32.35 -17.08
N TRP A 521 17.85 32.90 -15.87
CA TRP A 521 17.32 32.26 -14.68
C TRP A 521 15.78 32.07 -14.73
N LEU A 522 15.04 33.14 -15.11
CA LEU A 522 13.58 33.09 -15.24
C LEU A 522 13.12 32.07 -16.29
N VAL A 523 13.78 32.03 -17.45
CA VAL A 523 13.46 31.09 -18.53
C VAL A 523 13.60 29.64 -18.01
N GLN A 524 14.71 29.35 -17.36
CA GLN A 524 15.00 28.02 -16.85
C GLN A 524 14.06 27.63 -15.70
N PHE A 525 13.78 28.56 -14.79
CA PHE A 525 12.82 28.35 -13.71
C PHE A 525 11.42 28.04 -14.27
N CYS A 526 10.94 28.81 -15.22
CA CYS A 526 9.65 28.57 -15.89
C CYS A 526 9.63 27.22 -16.61
N GLU A 527 10.73 26.84 -17.25
CA GLU A 527 10.86 25.56 -17.96
C GLU A 527 10.74 24.37 -17.01
N TYR A 528 11.47 24.40 -15.88
CA TYR A 528 11.38 23.34 -14.87
C TYR A 528 10.03 23.33 -14.13
N THR A 529 9.45 24.52 -13.85
CA THR A 529 8.13 24.62 -13.23
C THR A 529 7.04 24.03 -14.13
N LEU A 530 7.09 24.30 -15.43
CA LEU A 530 6.16 23.70 -16.40
C LEU A 530 6.36 22.18 -16.53
N LEU A 531 7.60 21.72 -16.65
CA LEU A 531 7.90 20.29 -16.67
C LEU A 531 7.40 19.58 -15.39
N GLY A 532 7.64 20.22 -14.26
CA GLY A 532 7.19 19.73 -12.96
C GLY A 532 5.68 19.70 -12.82
N GLY A 533 4.98 20.74 -13.29
CA GLY A 533 3.53 20.80 -13.28
C GLY A 533 2.89 19.72 -14.16
N ILE A 534 3.43 19.50 -15.37
CA ILE A 534 2.98 18.42 -16.27
C ILE A 534 3.22 17.07 -15.64
N ALA A 535 4.45 16.82 -15.16
CA ALA A 535 4.79 15.57 -14.50
C ALA A 535 3.91 15.32 -13.28
N GLY A 536 3.63 16.36 -12.48
CA GLY A 536 2.78 16.29 -11.29
C GLY A 536 1.32 15.99 -11.59
N LEU A 537 0.74 16.60 -12.64
CA LEU A 537 -0.62 16.29 -13.09
C LEU A 537 -0.75 14.86 -13.59
N LEU A 538 0.18 14.42 -14.44
CA LEU A 538 0.20 13.06 -14.95
C LEU A 538 0.41 12.04 -13.81
N ALA A 539 1.29 12.37 -12.88
CA ALA A 539 1.52 11.56 -11.69
C ALA A 539 0.29 11.44 -10.79
N ALA A 540 -0.47 12.53 -10.61
CA ALA A 540 -1.73 12.52 -9.88
C ALA A 540 -2.75 11.57 -10.52
N GLY A 541 -2.95 11.67 -11.83
CA GLY A 541 -3.83 10.75 -12.56
C GLY A 541 -3.40 9.28 -12.45
N CYS A 542 -2.12 9.02 -12.65
CA CYS A 542 -1.54 7.68 -12.51
C CYS A 542 -1.65 7.15 -11.06
N SER A 543 -1.43 8.02 -10.06
CA SER A 543 -1.55 7.65 -8.65
C SER A 543 -2.99 7.28 -8.28
N VAL A 544 -3.97 8.10 -8.69
CA VAL A 544 -5.39 7.82 -8.46
C VAL A 544 -5.80 6.49 -9.11
N LEU A 545 -5.42 6.27 -10.37
CA LEU A 545 -5.75 5.05 -11.09
C LEU A 545 -5.12 3.81 -10.42
N SER A 546 -3.82 3.87 -10.14
CA SER A 546 -3.09 2.75 -9.52
C SER A 546 -3.59 2.46 -8.10
N ALA A 547 -3.84 3.51 -7.30
CA ALA A 547 -4.37 3.36 -5.95
C ALA A 547 -5.80 2.78 -5.97
N SER A 548 -6.67 3.20 -6.89
CA SER A 548 -8.03 2.67 -7.02
C SER A 548 -8.05 1.20 -7.40
N ILE A 549 -7.20 0.78 -8.34
CA ILE A 549 -7.08 -0.63 -8.75
C ILE A 549 -6.57 -1.48 -7.58
N LEU A 550 -5.51 -1.04 -6.89
CA LEU A 550 -4.98 -1.78 -5.75
C LEU A 550 -5.95 -1.83 -4.58
N ALA A 551 -6.69 -0.75 -4.32
CA ALA A 551 -7.71 -0.69 -3.28
C ALA A 551 -8.83 -1.71 -3.53
N SER A 552 -9.32 -1.81 -4.77
CA SER A 552 -10.41 -2.74 -5.12
C SER A 552 -9.94 -4.19 -5.18
N GLU A 553 -8.83 -4.46 -5.89
CA GLU A 553 -8.40 -5.84 -6.20
C GLU A 553 -7.59 -6.51 -5.08
N VAL A 554 -6.79 -5.73 -4.35
CA VAL A 554 -5.90 -6.27 -3.32
C VAL A 554 -6.44 -6.05 -1.92
N PHE A 555 -6.97 -4.87 -1.64
CA PHE A 555 -7.41 -4.50 -0.29
C PHE A 555 -8.92 -4.64 -0.06
N GLY A 556 -9.73 -4.80 -1.13
CA GLY A 556 -11.17 -5.03 -1.05
C GLY A 556 -11.98 -3.84 -0.54
N PHE A 557 -11.55 -2.59 -0.81
CA PHE A 557 -12.31 -1.38 -0.51
C PHE A 557 -12.35 -0.42 -1.69
N VAL A 558 -13.38 0.41 -1.74
CA VAL A 558 -13.53 1.44 -2.78
C VAL A 558 -12.85 2.72 -2.31
N LEU A 559 -11.92 3.20 -3.10
CA LEU A 559 -11.15 4.43 -2.84
C LEU A 559 -11.87 5.62 -3.48
N THR A 560 -12.05 6.70 -2.71
CA THR A 560 -12.65 7.96 -3.18
C THR A 560 -11.65 9.11 -3.07
N PRO A 561 -10.65 9.19 -3.97
CA PRO A 561 -9.60 10.18 -3.86
C PRO A 561 -10.18 11.60 -4.01
N GLY A 562 -9.85 12.46 -3.05
CA GLY A 562 -10.24 13.86 -3.06
C GLY A 562 -9.56 14.64 -4.19
N TRP A 563 -10.14 15.77 -4.58
CA TRP A 563 -9.54 16.71 -5.55
C TRP A 563 -8.17 17.26 -5.12
N SER A 564 -7.86 17.20 -3.84
CA SER A 564 -6.59 17.59 -3.23
C SER A 564 -5.37 16.89 -3.86
N VAL A 565 -5.51 15.63 -4.30
CA VAL A 565 -4.44 14.86 -4.97
C VAL A 565 -3.95 15.56 -6.23
N TRP A 566 -4.86 16.15 -7.01
CA TRP A 566 -4.53 16.87 -8.23
C TRP A 566 -3.79 18.17 -7.94
N VAL A 567 -4.23 18.90 -6.91
CA VAL A 567 -3.58 20.14 -6.48
C VAL A 567 -2.20 19.87 -5.92
N PHE A 568 -2.05 18.90 -5.02
CA PHE A 568 -0.76 18.53 -4.46
C PHE A 568 0.19 17.97 -5.54
N GLY A 569 -0.31 17.19 -6.48
CA GLY A 569 0.46 16.70 -7.61
C GLY A 569 1.00 17.83 -8.46
N PHE A 570 0.12 18.72 -8.93
CA PHE A 570 0.51 19.88 -9.75
C PHE A 570 1.43 20.86 -9.00
N ALA A 571 1.00 21.33 -7.84
CA ALA A 571 1.76 22.31 -7.07
C ALA A 571 3.08 21.74 -6.54
N GLY A 572 3.05 20.52 -6.00
CA GLY A 572 4.25 19.82 -5.52
C GLY A 572 5.25 19.56 -6.64
N GLY A 573 4.78 19.13 -7.82
CA GLY A 573 5.60 18.95 -9.02
C GLY A 573 6.17 20.28 -9.51
N ALA A 574 5.35 21.29 -9.69
CA ALA A 574 5.75 22.62 -10.18
C ALA A 574 6.75 23.30 -9.24
N VAL A 575 6.44 23.37 -7.95
CA VAL A 575 7.30 24.02 -6.95
C VAL A 575 8.54 23.18 -6.67
N GLY A 576 8.39 21.88 -6.43
CA GLY A 576 9.52 21.00 -6.09
C GLY A 576 10.57 20.95 -7.21
N ILE A 577 10.11 20.70 -8.45
CA ILE A 577 11.02 20.61 -9.60
C ILE A 577 11.53 22.00 -10.01
N GLY A 578 10.69 23.01 -9.93
CA GLY A 578 11.08 24.40 -10.19
C GLY A 578 12.19 24.88 -9.25
N THR A 579 12.06 24.63 -7.95
CA THR A 579 13.07 25.04 -6.94
C THR A 579 14.37 24.28 -7.09
N VAL A 580 14.32 22.93 -7.22
CA VAL A 580 15.53 22.12 -7.40
C VAL A 580 16.21 22.47 -8.72
N GLY A 581 15.46 22.66 -9.80
CA GLY A 581 15.97 23.11 -11.09
C GLY A 581 16.67 24.45 -10.98
N ALA A 582 16.06 25.42 -10.29
CA ALA A 582 16.65 26.74 -10.06
C ALA A 582 17.96 26.68 -9.27
N LEU A 583 18.02 25.86 -8.21
CA LEU A 583 19.23 25.69 -7.38
C LEU A 583 20.40 25.09 -8.18
N VAL A 584 20.15 24.06 -8.97
CA VAL A 584 21.18 23.41 -9.81
C VAL A 584 21.72 24.39 -10.86
N ILE A 585 20.83 25.22 -11.43
CA ILE A 585 21.22 26.18 -12.49
C ILE A 585 22.00 27.35 -11.95
N VAL A 586 21.79 27.81 -10.72
CA VAL A 586 22.63 28.86 -10.12
C VAL A 586 24.11 28.51 -10.20
N GLY A 587 24.44 27.24 -9.94
CA GLY A 587 25.80 26.72 -10.09
C GLY A 587 26.33 26.73 -11.53
N VAL A 588 25.45 26.55 -12.52
CA VAL A 588 25.81 26.53 -13.96
C VAL A 588 25.94 27.94 -14.53
N VAL A 589 24.98 28.81 -14.20
CA VAL A 589 24.94 30.20 -14.72
C VAL A 589 26.05 31.07 -14.14
N ARG A 590 26.56 30.77 -12.94
CA ARG A 590 27.69 31.52 -12.33
C ARG A 590 29.05 31.16 -12.97
N ARG A 591 29.16 30.07 -13.73
CA ARG A 591 30.41 29.73 -14.44
C ARG A 591 30.64 30.64 -15.64
N ALA A 592 31.89 31.05 -15.87
CA ALA A 592 32.23 31.94 -16.98
C ALA A 592 31.91 31.31 -18.35
N PRO A 593 31.32 32.05 -19.31
CA PRO A 593 30.88 31.51 -20.60
C PRO A 593 31.98 30.86 -21.41
N LEU A 594 33.23 31.34 -21.34
CA LEU A 594 34.39 30.81 -22.04
C LEU A 594 34.75 29.37 -21.61
N ARG A 595 34.53 28.98 -20.34
CA ARG A 595 34.78 27.61 -19.87
C ARG A 595 33.68 26.61 -20.27
N SER A 596 32.47 27.10 -20.59
CA SER A 596 31.36 26.25 -21.03
C SER A 596 31.32 26.01 -22.56
N LEU A 597 31.97 26.87 -23.33
CA LEU A 597 32.14 26.69 -24.79
C LEU A 597 33.38 25.85 -25.15
N ALA A 598 34.36 25.76 -24.26
CA ALA A 598 35.60 24.98 -24.44
C ALA A 598 35.47 23.51 -23.99
N ARG A 599 34.38 23.10 -23.35
CA ARG A 599 34.04 21.72 -23.02
C ARG A 599 32.94 21.19 -23.96
#